data_49dd1faa81a43aa0d8f35e15c9019ff7
#
_entry.id   49dd1faa81a43aa0d8f35e15c9019ff7
#
_cell.length_a   1.000
_cell.length_b   1.000
_cell.length_c   1.000
_cell.angle_alpha   90.00
_cell.angle_beta   90.00
_cell.angle_gamma   90.00
#
_symmetry.space_group_name_H-M   'P 1'
#
loop_
_entity.id
_entity.type
_entity.pdbx_description
1 polymer ?
#
loop_
_entity_poly.entity_id
_entity_poly.type
_entity_poly.pdbx_seq_one_letter_code
_entity_poly.pdbx_strand_id
1 'polypeptide(L)' 'MEDYTNKYKGEQIEVALFGGEYQEGTLTAYCSIEDVPHVELNGHILIPLQNVASLHCSSRCDAPE' A
#
# COMPACT_ATOMS: atom_id res chain seq x y z
N MET A 1 -12.74 4.18 4.58
CA MET A 1 -12.05 3.49 3.84
C MET A 1 -10.99 4.13 3.16
N GLU A 2 -11.16 5.11 2.48
CA GLU A 2 -10.08 5.71 1.92
C GLU A 2 -9.26 6.46 2.88
N ASP A 3 -9.62 6.48 4.12
CA ASP A 3 -8.86 7.22 5.09
C ASP A 3 -7.46 6.70 5.25
N TYR A 4 -7.29 5.41 5.26
CA TYR A 4 -5.95 4.92 5.54
C TYR A 4 -5.05 5.12 4.34
N THR A 5 -5.59 5.17 3.13
CA THR A 5 -4.75 5.43 2.00
C THR A 5 -4.27 6.86 1.99
N ASN A 6 -5.11 7.80 2.40
CA ASN A 6 -4.67 9.17 2.52
C ASN A 6 -3.63 9.31 3.61
N LYS A 7 -3.80 8.55 4.68
CA LYS A 7 -2.90 8.63 5.78
C LYS A 7 -1.49 8.19 5.38
N TYR A 8 -1.39 7.17 4.53
CA TYR A 8 -0.10 6.62 4.18
C TYR A 8 0.45 7.14 2.86
N LYS A 9 -0.29 7.98 2.18
CA LYS A 9 0.17 8.47 0.90
C LYS A 9 1.45 9.27 1.11
N GLY A 10 2.47 8.97 0.33
CA GLY A 10 3.76 9.59 0.47
C GLY A 10 4.67 8.89 1.45
N GLU A 11 4.18 7.85 2.12
CA GLU A 11 4.98 7.14 3.09
C GLU A 11 5.58 5.89 2.47
N GLN A 12 6.68 5.46 3.04
CA GLN A 12 7.30 4.23 2.63
C GLN A 12 6.54 3.08 3.28
N ILE A 13 5.98 2.19 2.49
CA ILE A 13 5.19 1.11 3.04
C ILE A 13 5.70 -0.23 2.54
N GLU A 14 5.34 -1.26 3.24
CA GLU A 14 5.68 -2.62 2.90
C GLU A 14 4.38 -3.39 2.78
N VAL A 15 4.16 -4.03 1.65
CA VAL A 15 2.93 -4.74 1.37
C VAL A 15 3.25 -6.22 1.29
N ALA A 16 2.60 -7.01 2.13
CA ALA A 16 2.73 -8.45 2.10
C ALA A 16 1.59 -9.02 1.28
N LEU A 17 1.91 -9.86 0.32
CA LEU A 17 0.92 -10.41 -0.59
C LEU A 17 0.59 -11.83 -0.18
N PHE A 18 -0.58 -12.28 -0.60
CA PHE A 18 -1.02 -13.61 -0.20
C PHE A 18 -0.12 -14.72 -0.71
N GLY A 19 0.59 -14.51 -1.76
CA GLY A 19 1.49 -15.53 -2.25
C GLY A 19 2.79 -15.64 -1.49
N GLY A 20 2.96 -14.86 -0.44
CA GLY A 20 4.20 -14.90 0.32
C GLY A 20 5.23 -13.91 -0.16
N GLU A 21 4.87 -13.07 -1.09
CA GLU A 21 5.79 -12.07 -1.62
C GLU A 21 5.59 -10.75 -0.92
N TYR A 22 6.58 -9.91 -1.00
CA TYR A 22 6.53 -8.59 -0.42
C TYR A 22 6.83 -7.56 -1.48
N GLN A 23 6.20 -6.42 -1.38
CA GLN A 23 6.52 -5.27 -2.20
C GLN A 23 6.74 -4.09 -1.26
N GLU A 24 7.77 -3.30 -1.54
CA GLU A 24 8.07 -2.16 -0.70
C GLU A 24 8.23 -0.95 -1.58
N GLY A 25 7.73 0.18 -1.16
CA GLY A 25 7.87 1.39 -1.93
C GLY A 25 7.05 2.50 -1.31
N THR A 26 7.05 3.64 -1.98
CA THR A 26 6.31 4.79 -1.52
C THR A 26 4.90 4.74 -2.11
N LEU A 27 3.92 4.86 -1.24
CA LEU A 27 2.53 4.85 -1.70
C LEU A 27 2.26 6.16 -2.42
N THR A 28 2.00 6.11 -3.71
CA THR A 28 1.81 7.32 -4.49
C THR A 28 0.36 7.56 -4.87
N ALA A 29 -0.46 6.52 -4.88
CA ALA A 29 -1.85 6.73 -5.26
C ALA A 29 -2.69 5.55 -4.86
N TYR A 30 -3.99 5.76 -4.89
CA TYR A 30 -4.95 4.72 -4.62
C TYR A 30 -5.97 4.83 -5.74
N CYS A 31 -6.17 3.81 -6.49
CA CYS A 31 -7.06 3.90 -7.65
C CYS A 31 -7.88 2.65 -7.79
N SER A 32 -8.87 2.75 -8.63
CA SER A 32 -9.77 1.65 -8.88
C SER A 32 -9.67 1.31 -10.35
N ILE A 33 -9.43 0.07 -10.67
CA ILE A 33 -9.35 -0.40 -12.03
C ILE A 33 -10.38 -1.47 -12.20
N GLU A 34 -11.35 -1.22 -13.05
CA GLU A 34 -12.44 -2.16 -13.30
C GLU A 34 -13.09 -2.56 -11.98
N ASP A 35 -13.35 -1.57 -11.16
CA ASP A 35 -14.03 -1.76 -9.87
C ASP A 35 -13.20 -2.53 -8.86
N VAL A 36 -11.93 -2.74 -9.11
CA VAL A 36 -11.06 -3.39 -8.15
C VAL A 36 -10.12 -2.35 -7.59
N PRO A 37 -10.10 -2.17 -6.27
CA PRO A 37 -9.20 -1.16 -5.70
C PRO A 37 -7.75 -1.61 -5.78
N HIS A 38 -6.88 -0.68 -6.08
CA HIS A 38 -5.45 -0.92 -6.22
C HIS A 38 -4.70 0.14 -5.46
N VAL A 39 -3.49 -0.20 -5.02
CA VAL A 39 -2.57 0.80 -4.50
C VAL A 39 -1.42 0.91 -5.50
N GLU A 40 -0.91 2.12 -5.64
CA GLU A 40 0.17 2.37 -6.56
C GLU A 40 1.41 2.71 -5.76
N LEU A 41 2.49 2.01 -6.01
CA LEU A 41 3.74 2.24 -5.33
C LEU A 41 4.75 2.81 -6.32
N ASN A 42 5.50 3.79 -5.88
CA ASN A 42 6.59 4.38 -6.66
C ASN A 42 6.13 4.96 -7.99
N GLY A 43 4.84 5.19 -8.13
CA GLY A 43 4.30 5.79 -9.34
C GLY A 43 4.09 4.85 -10.49
N HIS A 44 4.39 3.55 -10.32
CA HIS A 44 4.21 2.64 -11.45
C HIS A 44 3.87 1.21 -11.07
N ILE A 45 3.89 0.86 -9.81
CA ILE A 45 3.57 -0.50 -9.39
C ILE A 45 2.15 -0.52 -8.88
N LEU A 46 1.28 -1.28 -9.52
CA LEU A 46 -0.12 -1.37 -9.12
C LEU A 46 -0.39 -2.72 -8.51
N ILE A 47 -0.94 -2.72 -7.31
CA ILE A 47 -1.21 -3.94 -6.58
C ILE A 47 -2.68 -3.97 -6.20
N PRO A 48 -3.43 -4.99 -6.65
CA PRO A 48 -4.83 -5.09 -6.25
C PRO A 48 -4.92 -5.33 -4.76
N LEU A 49 -5.82 -4.62 -4.11
CA LEU A 49 -5.96 -4.80 -2.67
C LEU A 49 -6.41 -6.20 -2.31
N GLN A 50 -7.10 -6.87 -3.21
CA GLN A 50 -7.54 -8.23 -2.90
C GLN A 50 -6.36 -9.19 -2.78
N ASN A 51 -5.19 -8.81 -3.29
CA ASN A 51 -3.99 -9.63 -3.15
C ASN A 51 -3.17 -9.27 -1.93
N VAL A 52 -3.55 -8.25 -1.21
CA VAL A 52 -2.76 -7.75 -0.09
C VAL A 52 -3.18 -8.48 1.17
N ALA A 53 -2.23 -9.18 1.79
CA ALA A 53 -2.49 -9.82 3.07
C ALA A 53 -2.32 -8.85 4.21
N SER A 54 -1.33 -7.99 4.13
CA SER A 54 -1.16 -6.97 5.16
C SER A 54 -0.36 -5.82 4.58
N LEU A 55 -0.44 -4.69 5.24
CA LEU A 55 0.23 -3.48 4.79
C LEU A 55 0.82 -2.80 6.00
N HIS A 56 2.09 -2.49 5.94
CA HIS A 56 2.80 -1.86 7.04
C HIS A 56 3.47 -0.60 6.57
N CYS A 57 3.53 0.38 7.42
CA CYS A 57 4.22 1.61 7.12
C CYS A 57 5.64 1.51 7.63
N SER A 58 6.59 1.30 6.73
CA SER A 58 7.96 1.06 7.13
C SER A 58 8.60 2.27 7.78
N SER A 59 8.24 3.45 7.34
CA SER A 59 8.95 4.63 7.82
C SER A 59 8.35 5.18 9.08
N ARG A 60 7.15 4.77 9.44
CA ARG A 60 6.51 5.35 10.60
C ARG A 60 6.04 4.36 11.60
N CYS A 61 6.13 3.11 11.29
CA CYS A 61 5.54 2.14 12.19
C CYS A 61 6.26 2.09 13.50
N ASP A 62 7.41 2.67 13.58
CA ASP A 62 8.09 2.67 14.85
C ASP A 62 7.80 3.91 15.63
N ALA A 63 6.94 4.75 15.19
CA ALA A 63 6.67 5.96 15.91
C ALA A 63 6.18 5.63 17.27
N PRO A 64 6.71 6.24 18.22
CA PRO A 64 6.35 5.90 19.53
C PRO A 64 5.09 6.51 19.78
N GLU A 65 4.53 6.40 20.14
CA GLU A 65 3.48 6.96 20.40
C GLU A 65 3.36 7.17 21.47
#